data_0e087d2011e07e096b7a3ed54bb9272c
#
_entry.id   0e087d2011e07e096b7a3ed54bb9272c
#
_cell.length_a   1.000
_cell.length_b   1.000
_cell.length_c   1.000
_cell.angle_alpha   90.00
_cell.angle_beta   90.00
_cell.angle_gamma   90.00
#
_symmetry.space_group_name_H-M   'P 1'
#
loop_
_entity.id
_entity.type
_entity.pdbx_description
1 polymer ?
#
loop_
_entity_poly.entity_id
_entity_poly.type
_entity_poly.pdbx_seq_one_letter_code
_entity_poly.pdbx_strand_id
1 'polypeptide(L)'
;MMSRRRGNGEGSITRHKQSGLYMARYTVQTASGPKRKALYGKTRSEVAATLSKALADREGGLTYDVGKQTVEEYLARWLSNSVRDTVRQRTYERYESIIRVHLAPAIGTVKLKDLTPDHVRGLYREKLDGGLAAGTVLHIHRTLSKALKQAVMDGLIPRNVAGPVKPPRPRREEIRPLNREQVRALFEVARDDRLEALYVLAVTAGLRRGELQGLKWEDLDLDAGTLQVRRTLSEPRGGYIFEAPKSGKGRNIRLTQRARPALREHRKRQLEERMERGALWQEKGLVFPSSVGTPLSGGNLNRAFKAVLKRAELPEKTRFHDLRHTCATLLLKQGVNIKFVQDLLGHADASLTINVYSHVLPDMGDIAAGAMDDALG
;
A
#
# COMPACT_ATOMS: atom_id res chain seq x y z
N MET A 1 25.46 -1.39 62.04
CA MET A 1 24.75 -1.21 60.81
C MET A 1 25.07 -2.36 59.88
N MET A 2 24.18 -3.33 59.73
CA MET A 2 24.38 -4.48 58.85
C MET A 2 24.21 -4.06 57.39
N SER A 3 25.25 -4.24 56.55
CA SER A 3 25.25 -4.06 55.14
C SER A 3 24.26 -5.09 54.49
N ARG A 4 23.13 -4.62 53.95
CA ARG A 4 22.21 -5.46 53.16
C ARG A 4 22.98 -6.05 51.97
N ARG A 5 23.14 -7.38 51.94
CA ARG A 5 23.60 -8.10 50.74
C ARG A 5 22.63 -7.84 49.60
N ARG A 6 23.14 -7.26 48.50
CA ARG A 6 22.38 -7.08 47.27
C ARG A 6 22.09 -8.43 46.62
N GLY A 7 20.92 -8.55 46.00
CA GLY A 7 20.48 -9.77 45.28
C GLY A 7 21.34 -10.11 44.07
N ASN A 8 21.32 -11.36 43.66
CA ASN A 8 22.03 -11.85 42.47
C ASN A 8 21.43 -11.17 41.23
N GLY A 9 22.20 -10.29 40.57
CA GLY A 9 21.74 -9.59 39.35
C GLY A 9 21.67 -8.06 39.44
N GLU A 10 21.77 -7.47 40.63
CA GLU A 10 21.65 -6.00 40.86
C GLU A 10 22.86 -5.17 40.40
N GLY A 11 23.92 -5.79 39.88
CA GLY A 11 25.15 -5.12 39.46
C GLY A 11 25.99 -4.55 40.62
N SER A 12 27.29 -4.47 40.45
CA SER A 12 28.19 -3.87 41.43
C SER A 12 28.94 -2.67 40.85
N ILE A 13 29.04 -1.58 41.64
CA ILE A 13 29.81 -0.40 41.23
C ILE A 13 31.13 -0.42 42.01
N THR A 14 32.25 -0.51 41.30
CA THR A 14 33.60 -0.52 41.86
C THR A 14 34.47 0.55 41.17
N ARG A 15 35.57 0.93 41.77
CA ARG A 15 36.55 1.82 41.14
C ARG A 15 37.54 0.99 40.32
N HIS A 16 37.68 1.30 39.02
CA HIS A 16 38.59 0.59 38.14
C HIS A 16 40.03 0.98 38.45
N LYS A 17 40.89 0.01 38.85
CA LYS A 17 42.21 0.25 39.40
C LYS A 17 43.19 0.99 38.45
N GLN A 18 43.09 0.75 37.13
CA GLN A 18 44.01 1.34 36.15
C GLN A 18 43.58 2.72 35.62
N SER A 19 42.26 2.96 35.50
CA SER A 19 41.76 4.21 34.92
C SER A 19 41.21 5.21 35.94
N GLY A 20 41.09 4.80 37.21
CA GLY A 20 40.52 5.64 38.27
C GLY A 20 38.99 5.89 38.12
N LEU A 21 38.37 5.43 37.06
CA LEU A 21 36.95 5.59 36.78
C LEU A 21 36.11 4.64 37.64
N TYR A 22 34.85 5.02 37.90
CA TYR A 22 33.87 4.11 38.46
C TYR A 22 33.38 3.16 37.37
N MET A 23 33.23 1.88 37.74
CA MET A 23 32.81 0.82 36.80
C MET A 23 31.65 0.02 37.42
N ALA A 24 30.58 -0.18 36.68
CA ALA A 24 29.53 -1.14 36.99
C ALA A 24 29.57 -2.31 36.02
N ARG A 25 29.29 -3.53 36.51
CA ARG A 25 29.14 -4.74 35.70
C ARG A 25 27.74 -5.29 35.88
N TYR A 26 27.08 -5.64 34.75
CA TYR A 26 25.78 -6.29 34.74
C TYR A 26 25.73 -7.34 33.61
N THR A 27 24.83 -8.30 33.73
CA THR A 27 24.70 -9.39 32.78
C THR A 27 23.49 -9.12 31.87
N VAL A 28 23.67 -9.25 30.57
CA VAL A 28 22.60 -9.21 29.58
C VAL A 28 22.46 -10.60 28.94
N GLN A 29 21.22 -11.02 28.66
CA GLN A 29 20.95 -12.21 27.88
C GLN A 29 21.11 -11.86 26.40
N THR A 30 21.87 -12.66 25.65
CA THR A 30 22.01 -12.54 24.19
C THR A 30 21.61 -13.85 23.53
N ALA A 31 21.37 -13.84 22.22
CA ALA A 31 21.05 -15.06 21.46
C ALA A 31 22.15 -16.14 21.60
N SER A 32 23.39 -15.74 21.94
CA SER A 32 24.54 -16.64 22.19
C SER A 32 24.77 -16.93 23.68
N GLY A 33 23.79 -16.62 24.55
CA GLY A 33 23.88 -16.82 26.01
C GLY A 33 24.18 -15.55 26.81
N PRO A 34 24.36 -15.64 28.13
CA PRO A 34 24.58 -14.51 29.02
C PRO A 34 25.94 -13.86 28.76
N LYS A 35 25.97 -12.56 28.47
CA LYS A 35 27.18 -11.75 28.34
C LYS A 35 27.27 -10.70 29.46
N ARG A 36 28.46 -10.55 30.09
CA ARG A 36 28.74 -9.47 31.05
C ARG A 36 29.13 -8.18 30.30
N LYS A 37 28.46 -7.08 30.62
CA LYS A 37 28.79 -5.72 30.15
C LYS A 37 29.34 -4.87 31.31
N ALA A 38 30.24 -3.94 30.99
CA ALA A 38 30.78 -2.97 31.93
C ALA A 38 30.40 -1.55 31.49
N LEU A 39 29.98 -0.72 32.44
CA LEU A 39 29.72 0.70 32.29
C LEU A 39 30.81 1.47 33.06
N TYR A 40 31.31 2.56 32.49
CA TYR A 40 32.32 3.41 33.08
C TYR A 40 31.81 4.85 33.17
N GLY A 41 32.19 5.57 34.22
CA GLY A 41 31.86 6.98 34.40
C GLY A 41 32.84 7.67 35.38
N LYS A 42 32.87 9.00 35.32
CA LYS A 42 33.77 9.78 36.16
C LYS A 42 33.31 9.82 37.61
N THR A 43 32.02 9.71 37.88
CA THR A 43 31.46 9.71 39.22
C THR A 43 30.65 8.43 39.50
N ARG A 44 30.54 8.08 40.79
CA ARG A 44 29.74 6.94 41.24
C ARG A 44 28.24 7.15 40.95
N SER A 45 27.77 8.39 41.07
CA SER A 45 26.36 8.75 40.78
C SER A 45 26.01 8.56 39.31
N GLU A 46 26.89 9.00 38.39
CA GLU A 46 26.73 8.82 36.93
C GLU A 46 26.63 7.33 36.57
N VAL A 47 27.52 6.51 37.10
CA VAL A 47 27.52 5.06 36.85
C VAL A 47 26.29 4.40 37.47
N ALA A 48 25.84 4.84 38.62
CA ALA A 48 24.63 4.34 39.28
C ALA A 48 23.36 4.65 38.45
N ALA A 49 23.22 5.88 37.97
CA ALA A 49 22.11 6.27 37.10
C ALA A 49 22.10 5.47 35.77
N THR A 50 23.26 5.30 35.16
CA THR A 50 23.41 4.52 33.93
C THR A 50 23.12 3.04 34.12
N LEU A 51 23.56 2.48 35.28
CA LEU A 51 23.28 1.11 35.65
C LEU A 51 21.81 0.88 35.96
N SER A 52 21.16 1.78 36.72
CA SER A 52 19.71 1.68 36.99
C SER A 52 18.89 1.70 35.69
N LYS A 53 19.26 2.58 34.74
CA LYS A 53 18.63 2.62 33.42
C LYS A 53 18.85 1.31 32.67
N ALA A 54 20.08 0.78 32.64
CA ALA A 54 20.40 -0.47 31.94
C ALA A 54 19.70 -1.69 32.58
N LEU A 55 19.48 -1.70 33.88
CA LEU A 55 18.74 -2.76 34.58
C LEU A 55 17.23 -2.66 34.31
N ALA A 56 16.65 -1.46 34.34
CA ALA A 56 15.25 -1.23 33.97
C ALA A 56 14.98 -1.62 32.53
N ASP A 57 15.88 -1.26 31.64
CA ASP A 57 15.80 -1.65 30.20
C ASP A 57 15.86 -3.19 30.05
N ARG A 58 16.70 -3.89 30.83
CA ARG A 58 16.77 -5.35 30.86
C ARG A 58 15.49 -5.99 31.40
N GLU A 59 14.90 -5.48 32.42
CA GLU A 59 13.65 -5.96 33.02
C GLU A 59 12.47 -5.73 32.05
N GLY A 60 12.53 -4.67 31.24
CA GLY A 60 11.61 -4.42 30.13
C GLY A 60 11.81 -5.33 28.92
N GLY A 61 12.67 -6.36 29.00
CA GLY A 61 12.90 -7.32 27.90
C GLY A 61 13.76 -6.79 26.75
N LEU A 62 14.41 -5.62 26.95
CA LEU A 62 15.26 -5.01 25.92
C LEU A 62 16.60 -5.75 25.87
N THR A 63 16.80 -6.56 24.84
CA THR A 63 18.08 -7.26 24.59
C THR A 63 19.08 -6.32 23.93
N TYR A 64 19.92 -5.65 24.74
CA TYR A 64 20.93 -4.71 24.25
C TYR A 64 22.19 -5.40 23.70
N ASP A 65 22.11 -5.99 22.54
CA ASP A 65 23.32 -6.18 21.71
C ASP A 65 23.31 -5.24 20.47
N VAL A 66 22.43 -4.26 20.46
CA VAL A 66 22.21 -3.28 19.37
C VAL A 66 23.19 -2.11 19.42
N GLY A 67 24.23 -2.16 20.29
CA GLY A 67 25.13 -1.02 20.54
C GLY A 67 25.81 -0.43 19.30
N LYS A 68 25.91 -1.19 18.23
CA LYS A 68 26.58 -0.77 16.97
C LYS A 68 25.66 -0.79 15.75
N GLN A 69 24.51 -1.44 15.81
CA GLN A 69 23.63 -1.61 14.64
C GLN A 69 23.12 -0.26 14.11
N THR A 70 23.30 -0.02 12.83
CA THR A 70 22.80 1.17 12.16
C THR A 70 21.33 1.00 11.74
N VAL A 71 20.66 2.11 11.41
CA VAL A 71 19.30 2.11 10.87
C VAL A 71 19.22 1.32 9.57
N GLU A 72 20.22 1.47 8.68
CA GLU A 72 20.27 0.74 7.41
C GLU A 72 20.35 -0.78 7.61
N GLU A 73 21.28 -1.24 8.44
CA GLU A 73 21.44 -2.66 8.79
C GLU A 73 20.16 -3.24 9.41
N TYR A 74 19.50 -2.47 10.28
CA TYR A 74 18.23 -2.87 10.85
C TYR A 74 17.12 -2.98 9.78
N LEU A 75 16.96 -1.95 8.95
CA LEU A 75 15.92 -1.92 7.91
C LEU A 75 16.12 -3.04 6.87
N ALA A 76 17.36 -3.35 6.49
CA ALA A 76 17.66 -4.47 5.60
C ALA A 76 17.26 -5.81 6.23
N ARG A 77 17.60 -6.04 7.50
CA ARG A 77 17.21 -7.24 8.25
C ARG A 77 15.70 -7.32 8.44
N TRP A 78 15.03 -6.22 8.79
CA TRP A 78 13.58 -6.17 8.93
C TRP A 78 12.88 -6.53 7.62
N LEU A 79 13.38 -6.01 6.50
CA LEU A 79 12.82 -6.28 5.17
C LEU A 79 12.93 -7.75 4.80
N SER A 80 14.10 -8.38 5.04
CA SER A 80 14.34 -9.78 4.71
C SER A 80 13.61 -10.76 5.63
N ASN A 81 13.61 -10.50 6.94
CA ASN A 81 13.19 -11.48 7.93
C ASN A 81 11.73 -11.29 8.39
N SER A 82 11.23 -10.05 8.41
CA SER A 82 9.90 -9.76 8.97
C SER A 82 8.85 -9.39 7.91
N VAL A 83 9.28 -8.98 6.71
CA VAL A 83 8.37 -8.47 5.69
C VAL A 83 8.19 -9.42 4.53
N ARG A 84 9.25 -10.08 4.08
CA ARG A 84 9.32 -10.83 2.82
C ARG A 84 8.12 -11.75 2.59
N ASP A 85 7.78 -12.57 3.56
CA ASP A 85 6.74 -13.59 3.44
C ASP A 85 5.37 -13.13 4.00
N THR A 86 5.30 -11.88 4.53
CA THR A 86 4.09 -11.37 5.19
C THR A 86 3.30 -10.39 4.33
N VAL A 87 3.86 -9.92 3.23
CA VAL A 87 3.23 -8.96 2.33
C VAL A 87 3.31 -9.41 0.87
N ARG A 88 2.43 -8.87 0.03
CA ARG A 88 2.50 -9.10 -1.42
C ARG A 88 3.82 -8.60 -2.00
N GLN A 89 4.33 -9.25 -3.03
CA GLN A 89 5.61 -8.94 -3.68
C GLN A 89 5.76 -7.45 -4.02
N ARG A 90 4.73 -6.84 -4.60
CA ARG A 90 4.75 -5.40 -4.93
C ARG A 90 4.84 -4.48 -3.69
N THR A 91 4.31 -4.91 -2.55
CA THR A 91 4.44 -4.15 -1.29
C THR A 91 5.86 -4.27 -0.73
N TYR A 92 6.44 -5.46 -0.83
CA TYR A 92 7.84 -5.70 -0.48
C TYR A 92 8.78 -4.80 -1.31
N GLU A 93 8.64 -4.80 -2.63
CA GLU A 93 9.43 -3.97 -3.55
C GLU A 93 9.28 -2.47 -3.27
N ARG A 94 8.09 -2.04 -2.89
CA ARG A 94 7.85 -0.66 -2.48
C ARG A 94 8.61 -0.31 -1.20
N TYR A 95 8.60 -1.19 -0.19
CA TYR A 95 9.36 -0.98 1.03
C TYR A 95 10.86 -0.98 0.75
N GLU A 96 11.36 -1.94 -0.05
CA GLU A 96 12.75 -1.99 -0.50
C GLU A 96 13.16 -0.68 -1.20
N SER A 97 12.35 -0.22 -2.14
CA SER A 97 12.62 1.03 -2.85
C SER A 97 12.66 2.25 -1.90
N ILE A 98 11.71 2.33 -0.96
CA ILE A 98 11.68 3.42 0.04
C ILE A 98 12.93 3.38 0.92
N ILE A 99 13.33 2.20 1.36
CA ILE A 99 14.52 2.04 2.19
C ILE A 99 15.77 2.47 1.41
N ARG A 100 15.97 1.90 0.23
CA ARG A 100 17.17 2.12 -0.59
C ARG A 100 17.30 3.56 -1.09
N VAL A 101 16.19 4.18 -1.53
CA VAL A 101 16.22 5.50 -2.18
C VAL A 101 16.11 6.65 -1.19
N HIS A 102 15.39 6.45 -0.09
CA HIS A 102 15.04 7.57 0.80
C HIS A 102 15.58 7.43 2.22
N LEU A 103 15.48 6.24 2.84
CA LEU A 103 15.83 6.05 4.25
C LEU A 103 17.34 5.83 4.45
N ALA A 104 17.93 4.90 3.71
CA ALA A 104 19.34 4.56 3.85
C ALA A 104 20.26 5.77 3.56
N PRO A 105 20.05 6.58 2.48
CA PRO A 105 20.91 7.74 2.24
C PRO A 105 20.81 8.84 3.29
N ALA A 106 19.63 9.03 3.90
CA ALA A 106 19.39 10.16 4.81
C ALA A 106 19.70 9.84 6.28
N ILE A 107 19.34 8.64 6.74
CA ILE A 107 19.45 8.26 8.17
C ILE A 107 20.10 6.89 8.37
N GLY A 108 20.54 6.23 7.31
CA GLY A 108 21.05 4.85 7.35
C GLY A 108 22.26 4.67 8.26
N THR A 109 23.19 5.64 8.28
CA THR A 109 24.42 5.61 9.07
C THR A 109 24.20 5.89 10.57
N VAL A 110 23.04 6.42 10.94
CA VAL A 110 22.69 6.68 12.35
C VAL A 110 22.52 5.34 13.07
N LYS A 111 23.06 5.19 14.26
CA LYS A 111 22.82 4.00 15.07
C LYS A 111 21.35 3.94 15.48
N LEU A 112 20.75 2.76 15.39
CA LEU A 112 19.31 2.56 15.65
C LEU A 112 18.90 3.10 17.04
N LYS A 113 19.73 2.90 18.05
CA LYS A 113 19.49 3.41 19.42
C LYS A 113 19.57 4.92 19.56
N ASP A 114 20.33 5.58 18.67
CA ASP A 114 20.60 7.01 18.70
C ASP A 114 19.66 7.78 17.74
N LEU A 115 18.75 7.08 17.03
CA LEU A 115 17.76 7.69 16.18
C LEU A 115 16.77 8.52 17.03
N THR A 116 16.56 9.76 16.62
CA THR A 116 15.71 10.72 17.35
C THR A 116 14.54 11.22 16.46
N PRO A 117 13.50 11.80 17.07
CA PRO A 117 12.45 12.47 16.29
C PRO A 117 12.97 13.60 15.40
N ASP A 118 14.09 14.25 15.75
CA ASP A 118 14.69 15.32 14.93
C ASP A 118 15.32 14.78 13.65
N HIS A 119 15.97 13.63 13.69
CA HIS A 119 16.41 12.94 12.47
C HIS A 119 15.24 12.66 11.52
N VAL A 120 14.08 12.26 12.06
CA VAL A 120 12.88 12.00 11.28
C VAL A 120 12.29 13.29 10.68
N ARG A 121 12.27 14.38 11.45
CA ARG A 121 11.84 15.72 10.95
C ARG A 121 12.78 16.23 9.86
N GLY A 122 14.08 16.11 10.07
CA GLY A 122 15.12 16.48 9.08
C GLY A 122 14.95 15.74 7.77
N LEU A 123 14.74 14.40 7.85
CA LEU A 123 14.43 13.56 6.68
C LEU A 123 13.23 14.10 5.90
N TYR A 124 12.10 14.44 6.57
CA TYR A 124 10.92 14.91 5.85
C TYR A 124 11.16 16.26 5.18
N ARG A 125 11.85 17.18 5.86
CA ARG A 125 12.19 18.49 5.30
C ARG A 125 13.10 18.32 4.08
N GLU A 126 14.17 17.55 4.19
CA GLU A 126 15.07 17.26 3.07
C GLU A 126 14.33 16.73 1.83
N LYS A 127 13.40 15.79 2.05
CA LYS A 127 12.64 15.19 0.94
C LYS A 127 11.64 16.16 0.32
N LEU A 128 10.99 17.01 1.12
CA LEU A 128 10.08 18.05 0.61
C LEU A 128 10.84 19.15 -0.12
N ASP A 129 11.95 19.63 0.44
CA ASP A 129 12.80 20.65 -0.17
C ASP A 129 13.42 20.13 -1.48
N GLY A 130 13.71 18.81 -1.56
CA GLY A 130 14.09 18.10 -2.78
C GLY A 130 12.96 17.84 -3.78
N GLY A 131 11.76 18.43 -3.58
CA GLY A 131 10.64 18.39 -4.51
C GLY A 131 9.75 17.14 -4.42
N LEU A 132 9.92 16.27 -3.42
CA LEU A 132 9.03 15.13 -3.27
C LEU A 132 7.63 15.56 -2.82
N ALA A 133 6.60 14.98 -3.43
CA ALA A 133 5.22 15.22 -3.03
C ALA A 133 4.96 14.73 -1.59
N ALA A 134 4.13 15.47 -0.84
CA ALA A 134 3.72 15.13 0.53
C ALA A 134 3.19 13.69 0.67
N GLY A 135 2.52 13.17 -0.35
CA GLY A 135 2.05 11.78 -0.40
C GLY A 135 3.19 10.76 -0.38
N THR A 136 4.31 11.05 -1.06
CA THR A 136 5.50 10.20 -1.05
C THR A 136 6.17 10.23 0.33
N VAL A 137 6.32 11.41 0.94
CA VAL A 137 6.87 11.54 2.30
C VAL A 137 5.98 10.82 3.33
N LEU A 138 4.66 10.85 3.19
CA LEU A 138 3.76 10.06 4.02
C LEU A 138 4.00 8.55 3.88
N HIS A 139 4.33 8.06 2.68
CA HIS A 139 4.68 6.65 2.49
C HIS A 139 6.03 6.30 3.12
N ILE A 140 7.02 7.19 3.05
CA ILE A 140 8.31 7.04 3.75
C ILE A 140 8.07 6.94 5.25
N HIS A 141 7.28 7.87 5.82
CA HIS A 141 6.90 7.83 7.24
C HIS A 141 6.26 6.50 7.64
N ARG A 142 5.26 6.04 6.88
CA ARG A 142 4.54 4.80 7.19
C ARG A 142 5.46 3.58 7.16
N THR A 143 6.41 3.53 6.23
CA THR A 143 7.39 2.43 6.14
C THR A 143 8.35 2.46 7.30
N LEU A 144 8.94 3.62 7.63
CA LEU A 144 9.84 3.79 8.77
C LEU A 144 9.13 3.48 10.09
N SER A 145 7.94 4.07 10.30
CA SER A 145 7.17 3.86 11.53
C SER A 145 6.77 2.39 11.72
N LYS A 146 6.43 1.67 10.64
CA LYS A 146 6.15 0.22 10.70
C LYS A 146 7.38 -0.58 11.10
N ALA A 147 8.55 -0.28 10.53
CA ALA A 147 9.80 -0.93 10.88
C ALA A 147 10.20 -0.64 12.34
N LEU A 148 10.13 0.63 12.77
CA LEU A 148 10.45 1.00 14.14
C LEU A 148 9.45 0.43 15.17
N LYS A 149 8.17 0.26 14.80
CA LYS A 149 7.20 -0.45 15.65
C LYS A 149 7.64 -1.90 15.87
N GLN A 150 8.12 -2.58 14.82
CA GLN A 150 8.67 -3.94 14.96
C GLN A 150 9.94 -3.93 15.83
N ALA A 151 10.83 -2.94 15.66
CA ALA A 151 12.03 -2.81 16.52
C ALA A 151 11.67 -2.67 18.01
N VAL A 152 10.57 -1.99 18.33
CA VAL A 152 10.07 -1.91 19.72
C VAL A 152 9.57 -3.27 20.20
N MET A 153 8.78 -3.98 19.37
CA MET A 153 8.26 -5.32 19.69
C MET A 153 9.39 -6.34 19.87
N ASP A 154 10.47 -6.20 19.09
CA ASP A 154 11.67 -7.05 19.17
C ASP A 154 12.61 -6.63 20.33
N GLY A 155 12.25 -5.63 21.14
CA GLY A 155 13.08 -5.14 22.25
C GLY A 155 14.38 -4.46 21.84
N LEU A 156 14.50 -3.97 20.59
CA LEU A 156 15.71 -3.32 20.09
C LEU A 156 15.79 -1.84 20.44
N ILE A 157 14.66 -1.17 20.55
CA ILE A 157 14.53 0.23 20.96
C ILE A 157 13.36 0.40 21.93
N PRO A 158 13.43 1.35 22.88
CA PRO A 158 12.38 1.51 23.90
C PRO A 158 11.08 2.11 23.36
N ARG A 159 11.14 2.84 22.25
CA ARG A 159 9.98 3.52 21.65
C ARG A 159 10.16 3.78 20.16
N ASN A 160 9.06 3.89 19.45
CA ASN A 160 9.04 4.32 18.04
C ASN A 160 9.19 5.85 17.95
N VAL A 161 10.36 6.34 17.57
CA VAL A 161 10.66 7.77 17.45
C VAL A 161 9.96 8.47 16.28
N ALA A 162 9.46 7.72 15.29
CA ALA A 162 8.65 8.26 14.21
C ALA A 162 7.19 8.52 14.64
N GLY A 163 6.69 7.84 15.69
CA GLY A 163 5.31 7.97 16.17
C GLY A 163 4.88 9.41 16.49
N PRO A 164 5.63 10.17 17.28
CA PRO A 164 5.28 11.56 17.63
C PRO A 164 5.51 12.56 16.49
N VAL A 165 6.18 12.18 15.40
CA VAL A 165 6.45 13.08 14.26
C VAL A 165 5.31 13.03 13.26
N LYS A 166 4.59 14.14 13.14
CA LYS A 166 3.49 14.27 12.16
C LYS A 166 4.06 14.37 10.75
N PRO A 167 3.73 13.43 9.84
CA PRO A 167 4.13 13.55 8.44
C PRO A 167 3.34 14.68 7.75
N PRO A 168 3.83 15.21 6.61
CA PRO A 168 3.11 16.19 5.82
C PRO A 168 1.78 15.59 5.34
N ARG A 169 0.73 16.40 5.34
CA ARG A 169 -0.60 16.00 4.87
C ARG A 169 -0.67 16.20 3.36
N PRO A 170 -0.84 15.12 2.56
CA PRO A 170 -1.08 15.30 1.13
C PRO A 170 -2.42 16.02 0.91
N ARG A 171 -2.44 16.96 -0.01
CA ARG A 171 -3.72 17.50 -0.51
C ARG A 171 -4.45 16.34 -1.20
N ARG A 172 -5.68 16.09 -0.79
CA ARG A 172 -6.54 15.15 -1.52
C ARG A 172 -6.89 15.82 -2.85
N GLU A 173 -6.46 15.25 -3.95
CA GLU A 173 -6.98 15.63 -5.25
C GLU A 173 -8.46 15.27 -5.30
N GLU A 174 -9.27 16.20 -5.72
CA GLU A 174 -10.69 15.96 -5.95
C GLU A 174 -10.85 14.90 -7.05
N ILE A 175 -11.63 13.89 -6.75
CA ILE A 175 -11.97 12.85 -7.74
C ILE A 175 -13.00 13.47 -8.67
N ARG A 176 -12.68 13.56 -9.97
CA ARG A 176 -13.57 14.09 -11.01
C ARG A 176 -14.02 12.91 -11.91
N PRO A 177 -15.11 12.25 -11.56
CA PRO A 177 -15.67 11.21 -12.39
C PRO A 177 -16.19 11.84 -13.70
N LEU A 178 -16.15 11.09 -14.77
CA LEU A 178 -16.76 11.50 -16.02
C LEU A 178 -18.29 11.56 -15.89
N ASN A 179 -18.90 12.57 -16.45
CA ASN A 179 -20.34 12.66 -16.53
C ASN A 179 -20.89 11.75 -17.66
N ARG A 180 -22.23 11.71 -17.84
CA ARG A 180 -22.89 10.82 -18.80
C ARG A 180 -22.47 11.14 -20.25
N GLU A 181 -22.39 12.41 -20.60
CA GLU A 181 -22.00 12.91 -21.93
C GLU A 181 -20.56 12.57 -22.23
N GLN A 182 -19.66 12.77 -21.27
CA GLN A 182 -18.25 12.41 -21.38
C GLN A 182 -18.02 10.90 -21.53
N VAL A 183 -18.82 10.07 -20.84
CA VAL A 183 -18.78 8.60 -21.02
C VAL A 183 -19.26 8.22 -22.41
N ARG A 184 -20.28 8.87 -22.94
CA ARG A 184 -20.75 8.65 -24.32
C ARG A 184 -19.65 9.01 -25.31
N ALA A 185 -19.04 10.19 -25.19
CA ALA A 185 -17.93 10.61 -26.04
C ALA A 185 -16.74 9.64 -25.97
N LEU A 186 -16.38 9.17 -24.77
CA LEU A 186 -15.35 8.14 -24.58
C LEU A 186 -15.68 6.88 -25.40
N PHE A 187 -16.91 6.37 -25.31
CA PHE A 187 -17.32 5.16 -25.99
C PHE A 187 -17.42 5.32 -27.52
N GLU A 188 -17.83 6.50 -28.01
CA GLU A 188 -17.87 6.77 -29.43
C GLU A 188 -16.47 6.79 -30.04
N VAL A 189 -15.53 7.47 -29.40
CA VAL A 189 -14.14 7.54 -29.87
C VAL A 189 -13.39 6.21 -29.70
N ALA A 190 -13.79 5.41 -28.71
CA ALA A 190 -13.22 4.09 -28.49
C ALA A 190 -13.88 2.99 -29.35
N ARG A 191 -14.91 3.30 -30.13
CA ARG A 191 -15.54 2.34 -31.06
C ARG A 191 -14.48 1.81 -32.01
N ASP A 192 -14.47 0.52 -32.22
CA ASP A 192 -13.51 -0.20 -33.03
C ASP A 192 -12.05 -0.15 -32.56
N ASP A 193 -11.78 0.53 -31.42
CA ASP A 193 -10.47 0.46 -30.76
C ASP A 193 -10.24 -0.95 -30.19
N ARG A 194 -9.01 -1.41 -30.26
CA ARG A 194 -8.60 -2.72 -29.72
C ARG A 194 -9.02 -2.92 -28.27
N LEU A 195 -9.07 -1.86 -27.46
CA LEU A 195 -9.40 -1.87 -26.05
C LEU A 195 -10.81 -1.35 -25.73
N GLU A 196 -11.69 -1.18 -26.73
CA GLU A 196 -13.07 -0.72 -26.57
C GLU A 196 -13.79 -1.48 -25.44
N ALA A 197 -13.84 -2.80 -25.52
CA ALA A 197 -14.51 -3.64 -24.52
C ALA A 197 -13.92 -3.49 -23.11
N LEU A 198 -12.62 -3.19 -23.00
CA LEU A 198 -11.96 -2.91 -21.72
C LEU A 198 -12.48 -1.60 -21.12
N TYR A 199 -12.62 -0.53 -21.90
CA TYR A 199 -13.17 0.74 -21.43
C TYR A 199 -14.64 0.61 -21.06
N VAL A 200 -15.41 -0.14 -21.84
CA VAL A 200 -16.81 -0.44 -21.55
C VAL A 200 -16.93 -1.16 -20.19
N LEU A 201 -16.15 -2.22 -19.94
CA LEU A 201 -16.15 -2.92 -18.66
C LEU A 201 -15.65 -2.04 -17.50
N ALA A 202 -14.65 -1.20 -17.73
CA ALA A 202 -14.13 -0.31 -16.71
C ALA A 202 -15.21 0.64 -16.17
N VAL A 203 -16.08 1.16 -17.07
CA VAL A 203 -17.16 2.07 -16.71
C VAL A 203 -18.41 1.31 -16.23
N THR A 204 -18.80 0.21 -16.88
CA THR A 204 -20.09 -0.43 -16.60
C THR A 204 -20.04 -1.45 -15.47
N ALA A 205 -18.88 -2.05 -15.20
CA ALA A 205 -18.67 -3.03 -14.15
C ALA A 205 -17.74 -2.53 -13.02
N GLY A 206 -17.11 -1.37 -13.19
CA GLY A 206 -16.25 -0.75 -12.18
C GLY A 206 -15.04 -1.58 -11.78
N LEU A 207 -14.53 -2.43 -12.67
CA LEU A 207 -13.39 -3.31 -12.39
C LEU A 207 -12.12 -2.50 -12.13
N ARG A 208 -11.28 -3.00 -11.18
CA ARG A 208 -9.95 -2.43 -10.98
C ARG A 208 -9.05 -2.74 -12.18
N ARG A 209 -8.07 -1.88 -12.46
CA ARG A 209 -7.12 -2.10 -13.57
C ARG A 209 -6.53 -3.50 -13.56
N GLY A 210 -6.00 -3.95 -12.43
CA GLY A 210 -5.42 -5.30 -12.33
C GLY A 210 -6.45 -6.44 -12.50
N GLU A 211 -7.71 -6.22 -12.15
CA GLU A 211 -8.81 -7.18 -12.39
C GLU A 211 -9.09 -7.30 -13.88
N LEU A 212 -9.15 -6.17 -14.62
CA LEU A 212 -9.29 -6.15 -16.09
C LEU A 212 -8.11 -6.82 -16.78
N GLN A 213 -6.89 -6.48 -16.37
CA GLN A 213 -5.67 -7.07 -16.94
C GLN A 213 -5.53 -8.58 -16.66
N GLY A 214 -6.10 -9.04 -15.55
CA GLY A 214 -6.08 -10.44 -15.12
C GLY A 214 -7.30 -11.24 -15.55
N LEU A 215 -8.29 -10.63 -16.24
CA LEU A 215 -9.52 -11.27 -16.66
C LEU A 215 -9.24 -12.28 -17.77
N LYS A 216 -9.80 -13.48 -17.63
CA LYS A 216 -9.70 -14.55 -18.62
C LYS A 216 -11.04 -14.87 -19.24
N TRP A 217 -11.05 -15.46 -20.44
CA TRP A 217 -12.28 -15.89 -21.12
C TRP A 217 -13.06 -16.92 -20.32
N GLU A 218 -12.40 -17.77 -19.54
CA GLU A 218 -13.02 -18.73 -18.62
C GLU A 218 -13.83 -18.08 -17.48
N ASP A 219 -13.63 -16.78 -17.22
CA ASP A 219 -14.34 -16.01 -16.19
C ASP A 219 -15.63 -15.38 -16.73
N LEU A 220 -15.93 -15.53 -18.04
CA LEU A 220 -17.04 -14.90 -18.74
C LEU A 220 -18.00 -15.96 -19.28
N ASP A 221 -19.28 -15.78 -18.98
CA ASP A 221 -20.37 -16.41 -19.71
C ASP A 221 -21.13 -15.31 -20.47
N LEU A 222 -20.86 -15.21 -21.77
CA LEU A 222 -21.46 -14.18 -22.63
C LEU A 222 -22.93 -14.45 -22.94
N ASP A 223 -23.38 -15.69 -22.83
CA ASP A 223 -24.78 -16.07 -23.11
C ASP A 223 -25.63 -15.85 -21.86
N ALA A 224 -25.20 -16.31 -20.71
CA ALA A 224 -25.81 -15.95 -19.40
C ALA A 224 -25.61 -14.47 -19.05
N GLY A 225 -24.67 -13.76 -19.69
CA GLY A 225 -24.35 -12.36 -19.40
C GLY A 225 -23.72 -12.16 -18.03
N THR A 226 -22.80 -13.03 -17.65
CA THR A 226 -22.12 -12.97 -16.33
C THR A 226 -20.61 -12.90 -16.47
N LEU A 227 -19.99 -12.24 -15.49
CA LEU A 227 -18.55 -12.12 -15.32
C LEU A 227 -18.18 -12.42 -13.87
N GLN A 228 -17.16 -13.25 -13.67
CA GLN A 228 -16.64 -13.57 -12.35
C GLN A 228 -15.25 -12.97 -12.15
N VAL A 229 -15.08 -12.10 -11.16
CA VAL A 229 -13.77 -11.54 -10.79
C VAL A 229 -13.08 -12.53 -9.86
N ARG A 230 -12.14 -13.30 -10.36
CA ARG A 230 -11.40 -14.35 -9.62
C ARG A 230 -9.98 -13.93 -9.27
N ARG A 231 -9.37 -13.06 -10.08
CA ARG A 231 -7.95 -12.72 -9.97
C ARG A 231 -7.67 -11.27 -10.30
N THR A 232 -6.47 -10.84 -9.96
CA THR A 232 -5.90 -9.55 -10.35
C THR A 232 -4.49 -9.76 -10.87
N LEU A 233 -4.11 -9.04 -11.92
CA LEU A 233 -2.73 -8.99 -12.41
C LEU A 233 -1.94 -7.99 -11.58
N SER A 234 -0.79 -8.41 -11.06
CA SER A 234 0.23 -7.59 -10.43
C SER A 234 1.50 -7.62 -11.27
N GLU A 235 2.18 -6.50 -11.37
CA GLU A 235 3.42 -6.34 -12.16
C GLU A 235 4.60 -6.05 -11.22
N PRO A 236 5.11 -7.05 -10.47
CA PRO A 236 6.36 -6.89 -9.74
C PRO A 236 7.56 -6.85 -10.69
N ARG A 237 8.73 -6.50 -10.17
CA ARG A 237 9.99 -6.61 -10.93
C ARG A 237 10.17 -8.05 -11.42
N GLY A 238 10.51 -8.16 -12.69
CA GLY A 238 10.79 -9.46 -13.31
C GLY A 238 9.59 -10.20 -13.89
N GLY A 239 8.38 -9.62 -13.90
CA GLY A 239 7.29 -10.26 -14.62
C GLY A 239 5.88 -9.94 -14.14
N TYR A 240 5.01 -10.91 -14.29
CA TYR A 240 3.58 -10.80 -13.97
C TYR A 240 3.18 -11.90 -13.01
N ILE A 241 2.34 -11.55 -12.02
CA ILE A 241 1.79 -12.50 -11.06
C ILE A 241 0.27 -12.35 -11.03
N PHE A 242 -0.42 -13.48 -11.13
CA PHE A 242 -1.86 -13.52 -10.89
C PHE A 242 -2.11 -13.80 -9.40
N GLU A 243 -2.78 -12.88 -8.74
CA GLU A 243 -3.10 -12.95 -7.32
C GLU A 243 -4.60 -12.98 -7.11
N ALA A 244 -5.07 -13.45 -5.95
CA ALA A 244 -6.46 -13.26 -5.54
C ALA A 244 -6.79 -11.75 -5.46
N PRO A 245 -8.07 -11.34 -5.66
CA PRO A 245 -8.47 -9.95 -5.49
C PRO A 245 -8.05 -9.39 -4.14
N LYS A 246 -7.85 -8.07 -4.05
CA LYS A 246 -7.37 -7.41 -2.82
C LYS A 246 -8.30 -7.61 -1.62
N SER A 247 -9.60 -7.84 -1.87
CA SER A 247 -10.59 -8.15 -0.84
C SER A 247 -10.55 -9.60 -0.34
N GLY A 248 -9.72 -10.47 -0.94
CA GLY A 248 -9.71 -11.92 -0.67
C GLY A 248 -10.91 -12.68 -1.24
N LYS A 249 -11.96 -12.00 -1.66
CA LYS A 249 -13.21 -12.61 -2.17
C LYS A 249 -13.40 -12.26 -3.63
N GLY A 250 -13.72 -13.27 -4.45
CA GLY A 250 -14.24 -13.09 -5.80
C GLY A 250 -15.67 -12.50 -5.75
N ARG A 251 -16.13 -12.01 -6.89
CA ARG A 251 -17.51 -11.52 -7.04
C ARG A 251 -18.05 -11.78 -8.43
N ASN A 252 -19.35 -12.01 -8.52
CA ASN A 252 -20.06 -12.15 -9.79
C ASN A 252 -20.68 -10.80 -10.17
N ILE A 253 -20.63 -10.47 -11.45
CA ILE A 253 -21.14 -9.23 -12.01
C ILE A 253 -22.03 -9.58 -13.20
N ARG A 254 -23.20 -8.98 -13.27
CA ARG A 254 -24.06 -9.03 -14.47
C ARG A 254 -23.52 -8.05 -15.50
N LEU A 255 -23.32 -8.52 -16.71
CA LEU A 255 -22.89 -7.70 -17.86
C LEU A 255 -24.05 -6.86 -18.38
N THR A 256 -23.80 -5.60 -18.63
CA THR A 256 -24.77 -4.71 -19.28
C THR A 256 -25.03 -5.10 -20.74
N GLN A 257 -26.16 -4.64 -21.30
CA GLN A 257 -26.49 -4.85 -22.71
C GLN A 257 -25.42 -4.26 -23.65
N ARG A 258 -24.69 -3.25 -23.23
CA ARG A 258 -23.57 -2.69 -23.99
C ARG A 258 -22.28 -3.53 -23.88
N ALA A 259 -22.02 -4.14 -22.75
CA ALA A 259 -20.79 -4.89 -22.52
C ALA A 259 -20.74 -6.21 -23.32
N ARG A 260 -21.89 -6.91 -23.45
CA ARG A 260 -21.94 -8.21 -24.11
C ARG A 260 -21.54 -8.15 -25.61
N PRO A 261 -22.11 -7.28 -26.42
CA PRO A 261 -21.72 -7.18 -27.86
C PRO A 261 -20.28 -6.69 -28.02
N ALA A 262 -19.83 -5.72 -27.18
CA ALA A 262 -18.45 -5.24 -27.22
C ALA A 262 -17.43 -6.37 -26.89
N LEU A 263 -17.75 -7.26 -25.97
CA LEU A 263 -16.90 -8.41 -25.64
C LEU A 263 -16.93 -9.48 -26.74
N ARG A 264 -18.06 -9.71 -27.38
CA ARG A 264 -18.15 -10.66 -28.55
C ARG A 264 -17.30 -10.15 -29.70
N GLU A 265 -17.40 -8.88 -30.03
CA GLU A 265 -16.61 -8.28 -31.10
C GLU A 265 -15.13 -8.26 -30.76
N HIS A 266 -14.79 -7.95 -29.50
CA HIS A 266 -13.41 -8.04 -29.01
C HIS A 266 -12.85 -9.46 -29.16
N ARG A 267 -13.62 -10.49 -28.82
CA ARG A 267 -13.19 -11.90 -28.97
C ARG A 267 -12.89 -12.24 -30.43
N LYS A 268 -13.73 -11.79 -31.36
CA LYS A 268 -13.52 -11.98 -32.79
C LYS A 268 -12.21 -11.33 -33.24
N ARG A 269 -12.03 -10.04 -32.97
CA ARG A 269 -10.77 -9.30 -33.27
C ARG A 269 -9.53 -9.96 -32.65
N GLN A 270 -9.63 -10.46 -31.44
CA GLN A 270 -8.53 -11.15 -30.79
C GLN A 270 -8.17 -12.47 -31.46
N LEU A 271 -9.15 -13.21 -31.97
CA LEU A 271 -8.90 -14.43 -32.74
C LEU A 271 -8.21 -14.12 -34.07
N GLU A 272 -8.60 -13.06 -34.75
CA GLU A 272 -7.94 -12.55 -35.96
C GLU A 272 -6.48 -12.16 -35.66
N GLU A 273 -6.23 -11.36 -34.65
CA GLU A 273 -4.87 -11.02 -34.16
C GLU A 273 -4.02 -12.26 -33.88
N ARG A 274 -4.64 -13.28 -33.25
CA ARG A 274 -3.96 -14.53 -32.93
C ARG A 274 -3.54 -15.28 -34.18
N MET A 275 -4.42 -15.35 -35.18
CA MET A 275 -4.12 -15.98 -36.46
C MET A 275 -3.01 -15.25 -37.22
N GLU A 276 -3.04 -13.92 -37.25
CA GLU A 276 -1.99 -13.09 -37.85
C GLU A 276 -0.63 -13.26 -37.21
N ARG A 277 -0.59 -13.37 -35.89
CA ARG A 277 0.66 -13.52 -35.12
C ARG A 277 1.22 -14.94 -35.13
N GLY A 278 0.40 -15.94 -35.38
CA GLY A 278 0.83 -17.33 -35.49
C GLY A 278 1.68 -17.78 -34.28
N ALA A 279 2.90 -18.25 -34.55
CA ALA A 279 3.82 -18.75 -33.54
C ALA A 279 4.32 -17.69 -32.54
N LEU A 280 4.17 -16.41 -32.81
CA LEU A 280 4.54 -15.34 -31.87
C LEU A 280 3.49 -15.13 -30.78
N TRP A 281 2.29 -15.69 -30.96
CA TRP A 281 1.22 -15.56 -29.97
C TRP A 281 1.45 -16.45 -28.77
N GLN A 282 1.42 -15.84 -27.57
CA GLN A 282 1.51 -16.55 -26.29
C GLN A 282 0.12 -16.69 -25.67
N GLU A 283 -0.45 -17.88 -25.75
CA GLU A 283 -1.78 -18.14 -25.21
C GLU A 283 -1.76 -18.16 -23.68
N LYS A 284 -2.48 -17.23 -23.08
CA LYS A 284 -2.67 -17.10 -21.62
C LYS A 284 -4.15 -17.10 -21.23
N GLY A 285 -5.07 -17.25 -22.17
CA GLY A 285 -6.52 -17.19 -21.96
C GLY A 285 -7.04 -15.81 -21.56
N LEU A 286 -6.24 -14.76 -21.70
CA LEU A 286 -6.60 -13.40 -21.27
C LEU A 286 -7.64 -12.78 -22.20
N VAL A 287 -8.58 -12.03 -21.60
CA VAL A 287 -9.53 -11.22 -22.38
C VAL A 287 -8.81 -10.02 -23.00
N PHE A 288 -7.91 -9.37 -22.25
CA PHE A 288 -7.18 -8.17 -22.70
C PHE A 288 -5.67 -8.39 -22.68
N PRO A 289 -5.11 -9.19 -23.60
CA PRO A 289 -3.67 -9.38 -23.70
C PRO A 289 -2.98 -8.20 -24.42
N SER A 290 -1.67 -8.27 -24.52
CA SER A 290 -0.87 -7.47 -25.44
C SER A 290 -1.08 -7.97 -26.90
N SER A 291 -0.48 -7.29 -27.89
CA SER A 291 -0.54 -7.69 -29.32
C SER A 291 0.14 -9.04 -29.61
N VAL A 292 0.79 -9.66 -28.65
CA VAL A 292 1.43 -10.97 -28.77
C VAL A 292 0.92 -11.98 -27.72
N GLY A 293 -0.27 -11.74 -27.14
CA GLY A 293 -0.90 -12.67 -26.21
C GLY A 293 -0.42 -12.59 -24.75
N THR A 294 0.65 -11.87 -24.45
CA THR A 294 1.16 -11.70 -23.08
C THR A 294 0.28 -10.73 -22.27
N PRO A 295 0.39 -10.68 -20.94
CA PRO A 295 -0.33 -9.69 -20.15
C PRO A 295 -0.08 -8.26 -20.61
N LEU A 296 -1.15 -7.48 -20.74
CA LEU A 296 -1.07 -6.05 -21.06
C LEU A 296 -0.48 -5.28 -19.89
N SER A 297 0.64 -4.56 -20.09
CA SER A 297 1.24 -3.78 -19.01
C SER A 297 0.39 -2.57 -18.63
N GLY A 298 0.43 -2.20 -17.35
CA GLY A 298 -0.28 -1.01 -16.85
C GLY A 298 0.21 0.29 -17.50
N GLY A 299 1.48 0.35 -17.91
CA GLY A 299 2.04 1.47 -18.64
C GLY A 299 1.42 1.61 -20.05
N ASN A 300 1.32 0.50 -20.79
CA ASN A 300 0.71 0.48 -22.14
C ASN A 300 -0.79 0.81 -22.07
N LEU A 301 -1.51 0.23 -21.11
CA LEU A 301 -2.91 0.56 -20.89
C LEU A 301 -3.13 2.05 -20.59
N ASN A 302 -2.33 2.63 -19.70
CA ASN A 302 -2.45 4.06 -19.38
C ASN A 302 -2.14 4.93 -20.61
N ARG A 303 -1.15 4.56 -21.43
CA ARG A 303 -0.81 5.29 -22.66
C ARG A 303 -1.94 5.22 -23.69
N ALA A 304 -2.50 4.04 -23.91
CA ALA A 304 -3.66 3.86 -24.79
C ALA A 304 -4.87 4.67 -24.28
N PHE A 305 -5.16 4.62 -22.99
CA PHE A 305 -6.26 5.39 -22.40
C PHE A 305 -6.06 6.91 -22.58
N LYS A 306 -4.84 7.43 -22.37
CA LYS A 306 -4.56 8.85 -22.60
C LYS A 306 -4.75 9.27 -24.05
N ALA A 307 -4.40 8.41 -25.01
CA ALA A 307 -4.64 8.66 -26.42
C ALA A 307 -6.16 8.74 -26.75
N VAL A 308 -6.97 7.87 -26.15
CA VAL A 308 -8.42 7.92 -26.28
C VAL A 308 -9.02 9.18 -25.66
N LEU A 309 -8.59 9.57 -24.43
CA LEU A 309 -9.03 10.81 -23.78
C LEU A 309 -8.76 12.04 -24.66
N LYS A 310 -7.56 12.12 -25.27
CA LYS A 310 -7.18 13.22 -26.14
C LYS A 310 -8.07 13.27 -27.39
N ARG A 311 -8.33 12.13 -28.04
CA ARG A 311 -9.23 12.04 -29.23
C ARG A 311 -10.68 12.40 -28.89
N ALA A 312 -11.11 12.10 -27.64
CA ALA A 312 -12.46 12.38 -27.16
C ALA A 312 -12.61 13.79 -26.56
N GLU A 313 -11.55 14.61 -26.59
CA GLU A 313 -11.48 15.94 -25.99
C GLU A 313 -11.87 15.96 -24.49
N LEU A 314 -11.56 14.86 -23.81
CA LEU A 314 -11.83 14.68 -22.40
C LEU A 314 -10.65 15.17 -21.53
N PRO A 315 -10.90 15.50 -20.23
CA PRO A 315 -9.86 16.04 -19.35
C PRO A 315 -8.65 15.09 -19.25
N GLU A 316 -7.49 15.54 -19.70
CA GLU A 316 -6.25 14.73 -19.70
C GLU A 316 -5.80 14.30 -18.31
N LYS A 317 -6.21 15.00 -17.25
CA LYS A 317 -5.93 14.61 -15.86
C LYS A 317 -6.70 13.38 -15.41
N THR A 318 -7.74 12.95 -16.15
CA THR A 318 -8.51 11.74 -15.86
C THR A 318 -7.59 10.52 -15.84
N ARG A 319 -7.57 9.80 -14.74
CA ARG A 319 -6.80 8.54 -14.58
C ARG A 319 -7.66 7.36 -14.98
N PHE A 320 -7.06 6.28 -15.41
CA PHE A 320 -7.80 5.05 -15.72
C PHE A 320 -8.66 4.56 -14.54
N HIS A 321 -8.17 4.73 -13.30
CA HIS A 321 -8.93 4.36 -12.10
C HIS A 321 -10.18 5.22 -11.88
N ASP A 322 -10.24 6.41 -12.46
CA ASP A 322 -11.38 7.31 -12.33
C ASP A 322 -12.61 6.79 -13.10
N LEU A 323 -12.44 5.87 -14.08
CA LEU A 323 -13.55 5.15 -14.72
C LEU A 323 -14.36 4.29 -13.73
N ARG A 324 -13.68 3.73 -12.72
CA ARG A 324 -14.36 3.03 -11.64
C ARG A 324 -15.12 4.00 -10.70
N HIS A 325 -14.57 5.19 -10.48
CA HIS A 325 -15.29 6.25 -9.78
C HIS A 325 -16.51 6.73 -10.60
N THR A 326 -16.35 6.82 -11.91
CA THR A 326 -17.44 7.11 -12.83
C THR A 326 -18.58 6.08 -12.72
N CYS A 327 -18.26 4.78 -12.74
CA CYS A 327 -19.22 3.71 -12.52
C CYS A 327 -20.04 3.93 -11.23
N ALA A 328 -19.36 4.11 -10.11
CA ALA A 328 -20.02 4.30 -8.82
C ALA A 328 -20.92 5.56 -8.81
N THR A 329 -20.39 6.69 -9.31
CA THR A 329 -21.10 7.96 -9.35
C THR A 329 -22.38 7.88 -10.21
N LEU A 330 -22.29 7.26 -11.39
CA LEU A 330 -23.43 7.10 -12.28
C LEU A 330 -24.50 6.19 -11.66
N LEU A 331 -24.11 5.10 -11.01
CA LEU A 331 -25.06 4.21 -10.33
C LEU A 331 -25.76 4.89 -9.15
N LEU A 332 -25.01 5.62 -8.32
CA LEU A 332 -25.58 6.35 -7.19
C LEU A 332 -26.51 7.47 -7.63
N LYS A 333 -26.19 8.20 -8.72
CA LYS A 333 -27.07 9.21 -9.33
C LYS A 333 -28.35 8.60 -9.91
N GLN A 334 -28.35 7.31 -10.24
CA GLN A 334 -29.55 6.59 -10.67
C GLN A 334 -30.32 5.94 -9.49
N GLY A 335 -30.01 6.31 -8.25
CA GLY A 335 -30.69 5.81 -7.05
C GLY A 335 -30.34 4.37 -6.66
N VAL A 336 -29.29 3.76 -7.28
CA VAL A 336 -28.88 2.42 -6.90
C VAL A 336 -28.36 2.42 -5.46
N ASN A 337 -28.89 1.53 -4.63
CA ASN A 337 -28.51 1.42 -3.23
C ASN A 337 -26.98 1.26 -3.07
N ILE A 338 -26.42 2.04 -2.15
CA ILE A 338 -24.97 2.11 -1.90
C ILE A 338 -24.36 0.74 -1.56
N LYS A 339 -25.14 -0.17 -0.96
CA LYS A 339 -24.69 -1.52 -0.66
C LYS A 339 -24.44 -2.33 -1.92
N PHE A 340 -25.34 -2.25 -2.90
CA PHE A 340 -25.13 -2.89 -4.21
C PHE A 340 -23.94 -2.32 -4.96
N VAL A 341 -23.74 -0.98 -4.91
CA VAL A 341 -22.55 -0.35 -5.49
C VAL A 341 -21.27 -0.82 -4.80
N GLN A 342 -21.28 -0.93 -3.48
CA GLN A 342 -20.17 -1.47 -2.70
C GLN A 342 -19.82 -2.91 -3.12
N ASP A 343 -20.83 -3.77 -3.23
CA ASP A 343 -20.65 -5.18 -3.59
C ASP A 343 -20.16 -5.33 -5.04
N LEU A 344 -20.74 -4.57 -5.99
CA LEU A 344 -20.29 -4.51 -7.38
C LEU A 344 -18.81 -4.12 -7.47
N LEU A 345 -18.42 -3.10 -6.74
CA LEU A 345 -17.04 -2.63 -6.71
C LEU A 345 -16.11 -3.57 -5.92
N GLY A 346 -16.62 -4.39 -5.01
CA GLY A 346 -15.82 -5.22 -4.11
C GLY A 346 -14.99 -4.37 -3.14
N HIS A 347 -15.62 -3.37 -2.51
CA HIS A 347 -15.04 -2.62 -1.40
C HIS A 347 -15.21 -3.42 -0.12
N ALA A 348 -14.11 -3.63 0.61
CA ALA A 348 -14.14 -4.36 1.89
C ALA A 348 -14.90 -3.59 2.98
N ASP A 349 -14.98 -2.27 2.85
CA ASP A 349 -15.61 -1.36 3.82
C ASP A 349 -16.54 -0.37 3.09
N ALA A 350 -17.79 -0.26 3.57
CA ALA A 350 -18.79 0.69 3.07
C ALA A 350 -18.35 2.14 3.26
N SER A 351 -17.57 2.44 4.30
CA SER A 351 -17.04 3.77 4.56
C SER A 351 -16.21 4.32 3.41
N LEU A 352 -15.51 3.45 2.66
CA LEU A 352 -14.79 3.85 1.45
C LEU A 352 -15.74 4.37 0.36
N THR A 353 -16.88 3.72 0.17
CA THR A 353 -17.88 4.15 -0.80
C THR A 353 -18.56 5.44 -0.34
N ILE A 354 -18.98 5.51 0.92
CA ILE A 354 -19.61 6.69 1.51
C ILE A 354 -18.68 7.91 1.46
N ASN A 355 -17.46 7.80 1.99
CA ASN A 355 -16.50 8.91 2.06
C ASN A 355 -16.04 9.45 0.70
N VAL A 356 -16.08 8.60 -0.33
CA VAL A 356 -15.69 8.99 -1.70
C VAL A 356 -16.84 9.65 -2.44
N TYR A 357 -18.10 9.26 -2.15
CA TYR A 357 -19.26 9.65 -2.94
C TYR A 357 -20.34 10.41 -2.16
N SER A 358 -20.12 10.74 -0.88
CA SER A 358 -21.08 11.52 -0.06
C SER A 358 -21.43 12.87 -0.68
N HIS A 359 -20.51 13.48 -1.44
CA HIS A 359 -20.75 14.76 -2.12
C HIS A 359 -21.60 14.62 -3.40
N VAL A 360 -21.88 13.38 -3.84
CA VAL A 360 -22.72 13.09 -5.03
C VAL A 360 -24.17 12.79 -4.62
N LEU A 361 -24.45 12.78 -3.31
CA LEU A 361 -25.76 12.46 -2.73
C LEU A 361 -26.44 13.70 -2.07
N PRO A 362 -26.40 14.92 -2.68
CA PRO A 362 -26.97 16.09 -2.05
C PRO A 362 -28.49 16.01 -1.88
N ASP A 363 -29.18 15.25 -2.74
CA ASP A 363 -30.65 15.22 -2.80
C ASP A 363 -31.28 14.05 -2.02
N MET A 364 -30.51 13.30 -1.22
CA MET A 364 -31.07 12.18 -0.46
C MET A 364 -32.07 12.64 0.61
N GLY A 365 -32.00 13.87 1.06
CA GLY A 365 -33.00 14.47 1.97
C GLY A 365 -34.37 14.58 1.32
N ASP A 366 -34.41 15.12 0.11
CA ASP A 366 -35.66 15.29 -0.64
C ASP A 366 -36.24 13.94 -1.11
N ILE A 367 -35.36 13.02 -1.56
CA ILE A 367 -35.77 11.65 -1.92
C ILE A 367 -36.33 10.90 -0.70
N ALA A 368 -35.70 11.06 0.47
CA ALA A 368 -36.15 10.42 1.70
C ALA A 368 -37.47 11.03 2.18
N ALA A 369 -37.63 12.35 2.09
CA ALA A 369 -38.88 13.01 2.43
C ALA A 369 -40.01 12.58 1.49
N GLY A 370 -39.79 12.60 0.19
CA GLY A 370 -40.78 12.13 -0.79
C GLY A 370 -41.15 10.67 -0.62
N ALA A 371 -40.17 9.78 -0.34
CA ALA A 371 -40.43 8.37 -0.06
C ALA A 371 -41.22 8.16 1.24
N MET A 372 -41.06 9.03 2.25
CA MET A 372 -41.87 8.99 3.46
C MET A 372 -43.28 9.49 3.20
N ASP A 373 -43.42 10.54 2.41
CA ASP A 373 -44.74 11.05 2.00
C ASP A 373 -45.50 9.97 1.19
N ASP A 374 -44.82 9.33 0.24
CA ASP A 374 -45.42 8.21 -0.53
C ASP A 374 -45.75 6.98 0.32
N ALA A 375 -45.02 6.70 1.39
CA ALA A 375 -45.24 5.57 2.29
C ALA A 375 -46.34 5.81 3.31
N LEU A 376 -46.61 7.08 3.63
CA LEU A 376 -47.60 7.43 4.66
C LEU A 376 -48.95 7.91 4.08
N GLY A 377 -49.02 8.08 2.76
CA GLY A 377 -50.23 8.41 2.01
C GLY A 377 -50.54 9.88 2.04
#